data_78f7cde3f8f27e3c1adb8298da96a0c5
#
_entry.id   78f7cde3f8f27e3c1adb8298da96a0c5
#
_cell.length_a   1.000
_cell.length_b   1.000
_cell.length_c   1.000
_cell.angle_alpha   90.00
_cell.angle_beta   90.00
_cell.angle_gamma   90.00
#
_symmetry.space_group_name_H-M   'P 1'
#
loop_
_entity.id
_entity.type
_entity.pdbx_description
1 polymer ?
#
loop_
_entity_poly.entity_id
_entity_poly.type
_entity_poly.pdbx_seq_one_letter_code
_entity_poly.pdbx_strand_id
1 'polypeptide(L)'
;MGNSNNETSILIREQSLSKKLKLLINNMKLLKLDALLVPRTDMYSGEEVPEDEERLKYITNFSGSAGHAIISANSDVKSVLFSDGRYELQLKKEVDPKYFDCLIGGFKDTCLFLKKNEKKIKNIGIDPWLLTLKQYELLKSLLKGSKIKFELVDKNLIDEIWVKKNFIVKNKIFEISNQINGEPSSSKFN
;
A
#
# COMPACT_ATOMS: atom_id res chain seq x y z
N MET A 1 -19.16 -15.59 -38.08
CA MET A 1 -18.83 -15.83 -36.66
C MET A 1 -17.50 -15.15 -36.41
N GLY A 2 -17.51 -13.97 -35.95
CA GLY A 2 -16.33 -13.15 -35.67
C GLY A 2 -16.77 -11.85 -35.04
N ASN A 3 -16.07 -11.36 -34.06
CA ASN A 3 -16.14 -10.05 -33.37
C ASN A 3 -16.85 -9.98 -32.00
N SER A 4 -16.48 -10.85 -31.08
CA SER A 4 -16.76 -10.59 -29.65
C SER A 4 -15.52 -10.31 -28.79
N ASN A 5 -14.30 -10.36 -29.38
CA ASN A 5 -13.04 -10.19 -28.59
C ASN A 5 -12.45 -8.78 -28.60
N ASN A 6 -13.01 -7.83 -29.37
CA ASN A 6 -12.46 -6.47 -29.46
C ASN A 6 -13.10 -5.44 -28.52
N GLU A 7 -14.26 -5.69 -27.94
CA GLU A 7 -14.91 -4.72 -27.06
C GLU A 7 -14.39 -4.76 -25.61
N THR A 8 -13.86 -5.89 -25.15
CA THR A 8 -13.32 -6.02 -23.78
C THR A 8 -11.91 -5.41 -23.63
N SER A 9 -11.18 -5.23 -24.74
CA SER A 9 -9.82 -4.67 -24.73
C SER A 9 -9.76 -3.13 -24.63
N ILE A 10 -10.87 -2.44 -24.84
CA ILE A 10 -10.92 -0.96 -24.89
C ILE A 10 -11.15 -0.34 -23.51
N LEU A 11 -11.60 -1.10 -22.51
CA LEU A 11 -12.00 -0.57 -21.19
C LEU A 11 -10.89 -0.55 -20.12
N ILE A 12 -9.71 -1.08 -20.39
CA ILE A 12 -8.63 -1.10 -19.40
C ILE A 12 -7.51 -0.13 -19.80
N ARG A 13 -7.84 1.14 -19.99
CA ARG A 13 -6.80 2.19 -19.93
C ARG A 13 -6.32 2.30 -18.49
N GLU A 14 -5.04 2.05 -18.25
CA GLU A 14 -4.42 2.34 -16.96
C GLU A 14 -4.76 3.77 -16.53
N GLN A 15 -5.35 3.89 -15.35
CA GLN A 15 -5.69 5.21 -14.83
C GLN A 15 -4.39 5.96 -14.54
N SER A 16 -4.30 7.22 -14.98
CA SER A 16 -3.15 8.06 -14.62
C SER A 16 -3.04 8.20 -13.09
N LEU A 17 -1.81 8.36 -12.58
CA LEU A 17 -1.56 8.55 -11.15
C LEU A 17 -2.40 9.70 -10.56
N SER A 18 -2.51 10.81 -11.29
CA SER A 18 -3.36 11.95 -10.91
C SER A 18 -4.82 11.55 -10.70
N LYS A 19 -5.38 10.71 -11.58
CA LYS A 19 -6.76 10.23 -11.47
C LYS A 19 -6.92 9.29 -10.27
N LYS A 20 -5.99 8.36 -10.07
CA LYS A 20 -5.98 7.45 -8.91
C LYS A 20 -5.98 8.23 -7.60
N LEU A 21 -5.05 9.19 -7.46
CA LEU A 21 -4.95 10.03 -6.26
C LEU A 21 -6.20 10.87 -6.03
N LYS A 22 -6.77 11.46 -7.08
CA LYS A 22 -8.01 12.24 -6.98
C LYS A 22 -9.18 11.39 -6.48
N LEU A 23 -9.35 10.18 -7.00
CA LEU A 23 -10.40 9.26 -6.56
C LEU A 23 -10.18 8.84 -5.10
N LEU A 24 -8.96 8.45 -4.73
CA LEU A 24 -8.61 8.07 -3.37
C LEU A 24 -8.89 9.21 -2.38
N ILE A 25 -8.43 10.43 -2.68
CA ILE A 25 -8.65 11.60 -1.83
C ILE A 25 -10.14 11.91 -1.67
N ASN A 26 -10.95 11.72 -2.71
CA ASN A 26 -12.40 11.91 -2.61
C ASN A 26 -13.01 10.88 -1.63
N ASN A 27 -12.64 9.60 -1.72
CA ASN A 27 -13.10 8.57 -0.79
C ASN A 27 -12.64 8.86 0.65
N MET A 28 -11.40 9.29 0.84
CA MET A 28 -10.89 9.71 2.14
C MET A 28 -11.70 10.86 2.74
N LYS A 29 -12.06 11.87 1.94
CA LYS A 29 -12.88 13.01 2.38
C LYS A 29 -14.30 12.60 2.80
N LEU A 30 -14.90 11.65 2.09
CA LEU A 30 -16.22 11.10 2.46
C LEU A 30 -16.18 10.46 3.86
N LEU A 31 -15.07 9.81 4.21
CA LEU A 31 -14.83 9.21 5.52
C LEU A 31 -14.24 10.19 6.55
N LYS A 32 -14.10 11.48 6.21
CA LYS A 32 -13.50 12.53 7.06
C LYS A 32 -12.07 12.19 7.51
N LEU A 33 -11.31 11.53 6.65
CA LEU A 33 -9.90 11.22 6.86
C LEU A 33 -9.04 12.35 6.30
N ASP A 34 -8.05 12.78 7.08
CA ASP A 34 -7.05 13.76 6.66
C ASP A 34 -5.87 13.11 5.93
N ALA A 35 -5.58 11.85 6.29
CA ALA A 35 -4.53 11.06 5.67
C ALA A 35 -4.89 9.56 5.67
N LEU A 36 -4.19 8.78 4.83
CA LEU A 36 -4.27 7.32 4.78
C LEU A 36 -2.85 6.74 4.86
N LEU A 37 -2.64 5.77 5.75
CA LEU A 37 -1.42 4.97 5.80
C LEU A 37 -1.56 3.80 4.83
N VAL A 38 -0.60 3.68 3.92
CA VAL A 38 -0.55 2.63 2.90
C VAL A 38 0.79 1.89 3.03
N PRO A 39 0.86 0.77 3.75
CA PRO A 39 2.08 -0.04 3.80
C PRO A 39 2.23 -0.93 2.56
N ARG A 40 3.46 -1.34 2.26
CA ARG A 40 3.72 -2.43 1.33
C ARG A 40 3.64 -3.75 2.09
N THR A 41 2.51 -4.36 2.05
CA THR A 41 2.24 -5.68 2.64
C THR A 41 0.94 -6.24 2.07
N ASP A 42 0.76 -7.54 2.18
CA ASP A 42 -0.52 -8.21 2.00
C ASP A 42 -1.21 -8.46 3.36
N MET A 43 -2.42 -9.01 3.32
CA MET A 43 -3.18 -9.32 4.53
C MET A 43 -2.56 -10.44 5.40
N TYR A 44 -1.59 -11.18 4.87
CA TYR A 44 -0.90 -12.26 5.58
C TYR A 44 0.48 -11.85 6.10
N SER A 45 0.91 -10.62 5.81
CA SER A 45 2.27 -10.12 6.09
C SER A 45 3.35 -10.99 5.44
N GLY A 46 3.06 -11.49 4.22
CA GLY A 46 4.00 -12.27 3.43
C GLY A 46 5.22 -11.45 3.01
N GLU A 47 6.35 -12.12 2.81
CA GLU A 47 7.56 -11.47 2.30
C GLU A 47 7.36 -11.02 0.85
N GLU A 48 6.76 -11.91 0.04
CA GLU A 48 6.38 -11.62 -1.34
C GLU A 48 4.92 -11.18 -1.40
N VAL A 49 4.71 -9.93 -1.78
CA VAL A 49 3.36 -9.37 -1.94
C VAL A 49 2.84 -9.71 -3.34
N PRO A 50 1.69 -10.41 -3.46
CA PRO A 50 1.07 -10.70 -4.77
C PRO A 50 0.74 -9.42 -5.56
N GLU A 51 0.73 -9.50 -6.89
CA GLU A 51 0.47 -8.33 -7.75
C GLU A 51 -0.85 -7.63 -7.47
N ASP A 52 -1.89 -8.39 -7.10
CA ASP A 52 -3.21 -7.87 -6.72
C ASP A 52 -3.27 -7.30 -5.30
N GLU A 53 -2.20 -7.42 -4.52
CA GLU A 53 -2.02 -6.84 -3.18
C GLU A 53 -1.01 -5.68 -3.16
N GLU A 54 -0.34 -5.37 -4.27
CA GLU A 54 0.66 -4.29 -4.42
C GLU A 54 0.03 -2.88 -4.40
N ARG A 55 -0.71 -2.57 -3.34
CA ARG A 55 -1.43 -1.30 -3.17
C ARG A 55 -0.51 -0.09 -3.16
N LEU A 56 0.66 -0.21 -2.52
CA LEU A 56 1.64 0.86 -2.50
C LEU A 56 2.13 1.19 -3.91
N LYS A 57 2.50 0.16 -4.69
CA LYS A 57 2.91 0.31 -6.09
C LYS A 57 1.79 0.92 -6.93
N TYR A 58 0.56 0.47 -6.75
CA TYR A 58 -0.58 0.98 -7.49
C TYR A 58 -0.78 2.48 -7.34
N ILE A 59 -0.62 3.02 -6.10
CA ILE A 59 -0.91 4.43 -5.80
C ILE A 59 0.31 5.34 -5.87
N THR A 60 1.54 4.80 -5.92
CA THR A 60 2.78 5.59 -5.94
C THR A 60 3.67 5.33 -7.14
N ASN A 61 3.45 4.26 -7.90
CA ASN A 61 4.32 3.65 -8.90
C ASN A 61 5.62 3.04 -8.33
N PHE A 62 5.88 3.12 -7.03
CA PHE A 62 7.06 2.56 -6.41
C PHE A 62 6.98 1.03 -6.35
N SER A 63 7.96 0.35 -6.94
CA SER A 63 8.01 -1.12 -7.04
C SER A 63 8.99 -1.79 -6.08
N GLY A 64 9.60 -1.04 -5.17
CA GLY A 64 10.52 -1.59 -4.16
C GLY A 64 9.82 -2.50 -3.15
N SER A 65 10.56 -3.47 -2.60
CA SER A 65 9.99 -4.49 -1.71
C SER A 65 9.80 -4.05 -0.26
N ALA A 66 10.16 -2.82 0.09
CA ALA A 66 9.96 -2.27 1.44
C ALA A 66 9.55 -0.80 1.37
N GLY A 67 8.53 -0.42 2.14
CA GLY A 67 8.09 0.97 2.23
C GLY A 67 6.65 1.12 2.67
N HIS A 68 6.26 2.37 2.86
CA HIS A 68 4.89 2.76 3.15
C HIS A 68 4.68 4.24 2.81
N ALA A 69 3.45 4.62 2.53
CA ALA A 69 3.12 6.01 2.23
C ALA A 69 2.10 6.58 3.22
N ILE A 70 2.17 7.87 3.44
CA ILE A 70 1.09 8.68 3.99
C ILE A 70 0.50 9.50 2.86
N ILE A 71 -0.68 9.12 2.41
CA ILE A 71 -1.43 9.87 1.40
C ILE A 71 -2.21 10.98 2.11
N SER A 72 -1.96 12.23 1.78
CA SER A 72 -2.65 13.38 2.38
C SER A 72 -3.89 13.76 1.58
N ALA A 73 -5.02 13.96 2.26
CA ALA A 73 -6.21 14.58 1.69
C ALA A 73 -6.20 16.10 1.84
N ASN A 74 -5.25 16.65 2.61
CA ASN A 74 -5.06 18.09 2.80
C ASN A 74 -4.11 18.64 1.74
N SER A 75 -4.56 19.62 0.96
CA SER A 75 -3.77 20.24 -0.12
C SER A 75 -2.49 20.95 0.34
N ASP A 76 -2.45 21.36 1.59
CA ASP A 76 -1.30 22.08 2.17
C ASP A 76 -0.22 21.13 2.73
N VAL A 77 -0.47 19.82 2.69
CA VAL A 77 0.47 18.80 3.14
C VAL A 77 0.66 17.79 2.02
N LYS A 78 1.85 17.77 1.46
CA LYS A 78 2.21 16.83 0.41
C LYS A 78 2.25 15.41 0.95
N SER A 79 1.80 14.44 0.16
CA SER A 79 1.94 13.03 0.47
C SER A 79 3.40 12.64 0.57
N VAL A 80 3.72 11.66 1.41
CA VAL A 80 5.09 11.22 1.62
C VAL A 80 5.20 9.71 1.48
N LEU A 81 6.28 9.25 0.86
CA LEU A 81 6.64 7.84 0.74
C LEU A 81 7.94 7.60 1.51
N PHE A 82 7.89 6.67 2.44
CA PHE A 82 9.04 6.20 3.21
C PHE A 82 9.52 4.85 2.69
N SER A 83 10.82 4.70 2.58
CA SER A 83 11.47 3.41 2.30
C SER A 83 12.85 3.37 2.98
N ASP A 84 13.54 2.24 2.91
CA ASP A 84 14.91 2.15 3.42
C ASP A 84 15.96 2.58 2.38
N GLY A 85 17.21 2.74 2.83
CA GLY A 85 18.30 3.29 2.01
C GLY A 85 18.63 2.46 0.76
N ARG A 86 18.25 1.17 0.69
CA ARG A 86 18.46 0.33 -0.51
C ARG A 86 17.69 0.85 -1.71
N TYR A 87 16.61 1.57 -1.49
CA TYR A 87 15.67 2.04 -2.53
C TYR A 87 15.81 3.53 -2.87
N GLU A 88 16.82 4.25 -2.36
CA GLU A 88 16.95 5.71 -2.58
C GLU A 88 16.98 6.10 -4.06
N LEU A 89 17.74 5.39 -4.89
CA LEU A 89 17.82 5.65 -6.33
C LEU A 89 16.53 5.27 -7.05
N GLN A 90 15.91 4.17 -6.64
CA GLN A 90 14.67 3.68 -7.22
C GLN A 90 13.51 4.62 -6.92
N LEU A 91 13.41 5.14 -5.69
CA LEU A 91 12.44 6.18 -5.31
C LEU A 91 12.54 7.40 -6.23
N LYS A 92 13.74 7.91 -6.46
CA LYS A 92 13.99 9.07 -7.33
C LYS A 92 13.59 8.81 -8.80
N LYS A 93 13.67 7.55 -9.25
CA LYS A 93 13.38 7.16 -10.63
C LYS A 93 11.89 6.87 -10.88
N GLU A 94 11.21 6.25 -9.92
CA GLU A 94 9.86 5.70 -10.11
C GLU A 94 8.76 6.61 -9.58
N VAL A 95 9.05 7.38 -8.52
CA VAL A 95 8.03 8.17 -7.83
C VAL A 95 7.99 9.59 -8.38
N ASP A 96 6.79 10.03 -8.77
CA ASP A 96 6.61 11.38 -9.30
C ASP A 96 6.71 12.42 -8.15
N PRO A 97 7.76 13.30 -8.18
CA PRO A 97 7.99 14.29 -7.15
C PRO A 97 6.91 15.39 -7.10
N LYS A 98 6.03 15.43 -8.10
CA LYS A 98 4.86 16.32 -8.08
C LYS A 98 3.88 15.94 -6.97
N TYR A 99 3.72 14.64 -6.70
CA TYR A 99 2.72 14.11 -5.77
C TYR A 99 3.30 13.68 -4.43
N PHE A 100 4.55 13.23 -4.41
CA PHE A 100 5.18 12.65 -3.22
C PHE A 100 6.51 13.28 -2.89
N ASP A 101 6.75 13.47 -1.59
CA ASP A 101 8.11 13.58 -1.06
C ASP A 101 8.59 12.18 -0.70
N CYS A 102 9.83 11.83 -1.10
CA CYS A 102 10.43 10.54 -0.80
C CYS A 102 11.44 10.71 0.34
N LEU A 103 11.28 9.93 1.40
CA LEU A 103 12.14 9.99 2.59
C LEU A 103 12.68 8.59 2.91
N ILE A 104 13.92 8.55 3.35
CA ILE A 104 14.51 7.34 3.91
C ILE A 104 14.17 7.29 5.39
N GLY A 105 13.46 6.22 5.81
CA GLY A 105 13.02 6.08 7.17
C GLY A 105 11.93 5.03 7.35
N GLY A 106 11.47 4.87 8.58
CA GLY A 106 10.46 3.91 8.99
C GLY A 106 9.30 4.55 9.76
N PHE A 107 8.57 3.76 10.53
CA PHE A 107 7.41 4.24 11.29
C PHE A 107 7.74 5.32 12.33
N LYS A 108 8.98 5.39 12.84
CA LYS A 108 9.41 6.50 13.71
C LYS A 108 9.39 7.83 12.95
N ASP A 109 9.93 7.82 11.73
CA ASP A 109 9.99 8.99 10.86
C ASP A 109 8.60 9.41 10.39
N THR A 110 7.74 8.43 10.12
CA THR A 110 6.30 8.67 9.87
C THR A 110 5.65 9.43 11.03
N CYS A 111 5.90 9.00 12.27
CA CYS A 111 5.34 9.69 13.44
C CYS A 111 5.89 11.11 13.60
N LEU A 112 7.17 11.35 13.27
CA LEU A 112 7.74 12.72 13.25
C LEU A 112 7.07 13.58 12.19
N PHE A 113 6.89 13.05 10.98
CA PHE A 113 6.16 13.72 9.91
C PHE A 113 4.73 14.08 10.33
N LEU A 114 4.01 13.12 10.92
CA LEU A 114 2.64 13.32 11.37
C LEU A 114 2.55 14.37 12.48
N LYS A 115 3.42 14.33 13.49
CA LYS A 115 3.49 15.34 14.57
C LYS A 115 3.77 16.74 14.03
N LYS A 116 4.71 16.87 13.08
CA LYS A 116 5.00 18.14 12.42
C LYS A 116 3.77 18.74 11.73
N ASN A 117 2.88 17.88 11.22
CA ASN A 117 1.68 18.26 10.49
C ASN A 117 0.38 18.12 11.30
N GLU A 118 0.41 17.90 12.62
CA GLU A 118 -0.77 17.61 13.45
C GLU A 118 -1.86 18.70 13.46
N LYS A 119 -1.51 19.92 13.06
CA LYS A 119 -2.50 21.01 12.89
C LYS A 119 -3.39 20.80 11.66
N LYS A 120 -2.89 20.05 10.66
CA LYS A 120 -3.52 19.83 9.36
C LYS A 120 -3.95 18.38 9.13
N ILE A 121 -3.31 17.42 9.82
CA ILE A 121 -3.60 15.98 9.78
C ILE A 121 -3.93 15.52 11.18
N LYS A 122 -5.17 15.06 11.40
CA LYS A 122 -5.65 14.56 12.69
C LYS A 122 -6.19 13.14 12.59
N ASN A 123 -7.02 12.87 11.58
CA ASN A 123 -7.68 11.59 11.39
C ASN A 123 -6.97 10.80 10.30
N ILE A 124 -6.31 9.71 10.67
CA ILE A 124 -5.52 8.89 9.77
C ILE A 124 -6.22 7.54 9.59
N GLY A 125 -6.64 7.26 8.35
CA GLY A 125 -7.17 5.96 7.98
C GLY A 125 -6.09 4.90 8.00
N ILE A 126 -6.38 3.75 8.55
CA ILE A 126 -5.55 2.55 8.49
C ILE A 126 -6.41 1.34 8.18
N ASP A 127 -5.92 0.47 7.31
CA ASP A 127 -6.50 -0.84 7.08
C ASP A 127 -5.95 -1.81 8.13
N PRO A 128 -6.80 -2.34 9.03
CA PRO A 128 -6.34 -3.23 10.11
C PRO A 128 -5.78 -4.56 9.61
N TRP A 129 -6.08 -4.99 8.38
CA TRP A 129 -5.54 -6.19 7.78
C TRP A 129 -4.10 -6.02 7.26
N LEU A 130 -3.66 -4.76 7.10
CA LEU A 130 -2.34 -4.43 6.55
C LEU A 130 -1.37 -3.91 7.63
N LEU A 131 -1.73 -4.01 8.89
CA LEU A 131 -0.90 -3.52 9.99
C LEU A 131 -0.90 -4.53 11.13
N THR A 132 0.28 -4.98 11.55
CA THR A 132 0.37 -5.86 12.72
C THR A 132 0.01 -5.11 14.00
N LEU A 133 -0.51 -5.82 15.01
CA LEU A 133 -0.80 -5.23 16.32
C LEU A 133 0.42 -4.51 16.91
N LYS A 134 1.62 -5.10 16.79
CA LYS A 134 2.87 -4.51 17.25
C LYS A 134 3.17 -3.16 16.56
N GLN A 135 2.96 -3.07 15.25
CA GLN A 135 3.14 -1.81 14.50
C GLN A 135 2.12 -0.77 14.93
N TYR A 136 0.86 -1.16 15.09
CA TYR A 136 -0.20 -0.28 15.56
C TYR A 136 0.09 0.29 16.96
N GLU A 137 0.47 -0.56 17.90
CA GLU A 137 0.85 -0.15 19.25
C GLU A 137 2.08 0.77 19.26
N LEU A 138 3.08 0.48 18.42
CA LEU A 138 4.24 1.36 18.25
C LEU A 138 3.80 2.75 17.76
N LEU A 139 2.99 2.82 16.71
CA LEU A 139 2.48 4.10 16.18
C LEU A 139 1.70 4.86 17.27
N LYS A 140 0.81 4.19 17.99
CA LYS A 140 0.05 4.82 19.11
C LYS A 140 0.98 5.33 20.21
N SER A 141 1.97 4.55 20.60
CA SER A 141 2.92 4.95 21.65
C SER A 141 3.74 6.17 21.24
N LEU A 142 4.24 6.17 19.98
CA LEU A 142 5.02 7.29 19.44
C LEU A 142 4.21 8.56 19.26
N LEU A 143 2.90 8.46 19.00
CA LEU A 143 1.99 9.60 18.85
C LEU A 143 1.26 9.98 20.14
N LYS A 144 1.62 9.36 21.28
CA LYS A 144 1.03 9.71 22.56
C LYS A 144 1.23 11.21 22.87
N GLY A 145 0.14 11.86 23.29
CA GLY A 145 0.12 13.30 23.58
C GLY A 145 -0.12 14.20 22.36
N SER A 146 -0.16 13.65 21.14
CA SER A 146 -0.60 14.39 19.95
C SER A 146 -2.13 14.36 19.79
N LYS A 147 -2.66 15.20 18.91
CA LYS A 147 -4.10 15.21 18.55
C LYS A 147 -4.46 14.23 17.43
N ILE A 148 -3.50 13.41 17.01
CA ILE A 148 -3.66 12.46 15.91
C ILE A 148 -4.44 11.24 16.39
N LYS A 149 -5.41 10.81 15.57
CA LYS A 149 -6.24 9.63 15.79
C LYS A 149 -6.11 8.68 14.61
N PHE A 150 -6.11 7.39 14.88
CA PHE A 150 -6.22 6.36 13.86
C PHE A 150 -7.67 5.90 13.75
N GLU A 151 -8.18 5.92 12.53
CA GLU A 151 -9.52 5.45 12.17
C GLU A 151 -9.38 4.17 11.36
N LEU A 152 -9.96 3.08 11.84
CA LEU A 152 -9.96 1.80 11.13
C LEU A 152 -10.93 1.89 9.94
N VAL A 153 -10.45 1.56 8.75
CA VAL A 153 -11.31 1.50 7.57
C VAL A 153 -11.84 0.07 7.39
N ASP A 154 -13.14 -0.07 7.17
CA ASP A 154 -13.79 -1.37 6.97
C ASP A 154 -13.42 -1.99 5.62
N LYS A 155 -13.20 -1.15 4.61
CA LYS A 155 -12.80 -1.54 3.26
C LYS A 155 -11.56 -0.77 2.85
N ASN A 156 -10.62 -1.44 2.20
CA ASN A 156 -9.43 -0.78 1.71
C ASN A 156 -9.79 0.23 0.61
N LEU A 157 -9.50 1.51 0.83
CA LEU A 157 -9.88 2.59 -0.09
C LEU A 157 -9.17 2.52 -1.44
N ILE A 158 -8.00 1.87 -1.50
CA ILE A 158 -7.28 1.65 -2.76
C ILE A 158 -7.97 0.54 -3.56
N ASP A 159 -8.42 -0.52 -2.90
CA ASP A 159 -9.13 -1.62 -3.55
C ASP A 159 -10.44 -1.15 -4.20
N GLU A 160 -11.11 -0.17 -3.61
CA GLU A 160 -12.34 0.41 -4.16
C GLU A 160 -12.12 1.19 -5.47
N ILE A 161 -10.91 1.71 -5.69
CA ILE A 161 -10.56 2.45 -6.91
C ILE A 161 -9.73 1.63 -7.90
N TRP A 162 -9.31 0.42 -7.52
CA TRP A 162 -8.42 -0.43 -8.32
C TRP A 162 -9.22 -1.40 -9.19
N VAL A 163 -9.56 -0.97 -10.38
CA VAL A 163 -10.44 -1.73 -11.31
C VAL A 163 -9.92 -3.15 -11.62
N LYS A 164 -8.59 -3.37 -11.66
CA LYS A 164 -8.00 -4.67 -11.98
C LYS A 164 -7.89 -5.63 -10.78
N LYS A 165 -8.12 -5.18 -9.56
CA LYS A 165 -7.94 -6.02 -8.36
C LYS A 165 -8.83 -7.27 -8.32
N ASN A 166 -9.93 -7.28 -9.01
CA ASN A 166 -10.87 -8.40 -9.04
C ASN A 166 -10.44 -9.58 -9.93
N PHE A 167 -9.29 -9.48 -10.60
CA PHE A 167 -8.73 -10.55 -11.41
C PHE A 167 -7.76 -11.41 -10.59
N ILE A 168 -8.26 -12.11 -9.60
CA ILE A 168 -7.46 -13.04 -8.80
C ILE A 168 -7.13 -14.26 -9.67
N VAL A 169 -5.85 -14.43 -9.99
CA VAL A 169 -5.35 -15.67 -10.57
C VAL A 169 -5.30 -16.70 -9.45
N LYS A 170 -6.25 -17.64 -9.44
CA LYS A 170 -6.22 -18.78 -8.51
C LYS A 170 -5.12 -19.75 -8.96
N ASN A 171 -3.94 -19.61 -8.37
CA ASN A 171 -2.88 -20.59 -8.56
C ASN A 171 -3.29 -21.93 -7.93
N LYS A 172 -3.05 -23.02 -8.64
CA LYS A 172 -3.26 -24.36 -8.10
C LYS A 172 -2.07 -24.75 -7.24
N ILE A 173 -2.35 -25.38 -6.12
CA ILE A 173 -1.32 -26.08 -5.34
C ILE A 173 -0.83 -27.26 -6.19
N PHE A 174 0.47 -27.41 -6.32
CA PHE A 174 1.10 -28.52 -7.04
C PHE A 174 2.21 -29.15 -6.18
N GLU A 175 2.41 -30.44 -6.38
CA GLU A 175 3.47 -31.20 -5.71
C GLU A 175 4.77 -31.05 -6.50
N ILE A 176 5.88 -30.79 -5.80
CA ILE A 176 7.22 -30.77 -6.39
C ILE A 176 7.78 -32.19 -6.30
N SER A 177 8.22 -32.76 -7.45
CA SER A 177 8.77 -34.11 -7.49
C SER A 177 10.04 -34.25 -6.64
N ASN A 178 10.25 -35.45 -6.06
CA ASN A 178 11.45 -35.75 -5.26
C ASN A 178 12.77 -35.55 -6.04
N GLN A 179 12.74 -35.65 -7.37
CA GLN A 179 13.90 -35.36 -8.22
C GLN A 179 14.36 -33.90 -8.13
N ILE A 180 13.42 -32.96 -7.90
CA ILE A 180 13.70 -31.53 -7.73
C ILE A 180 13.94 -31.21 -6.26
N ASN A 181 13.11 -31.81 -5.38
CA ASN A 181 13.08 -31.49 -3.95
C ASN A 181 14.13 -32.25 -3.13
N GLY A 182 14.78 -33.26 -3.71
CA GLY A 182 15.85 -34.05 -3.12
C GLY A 182 15.36 -35.22 -2.25
N GLU A 183 14.29 -35.05 -1.48
CA GLU A 183 13.74 -36.08 -0.58
C GLU A 183 12.21 -35.93 -0.39
N PRO A 184 11.52 -37.04 -0.04
CA PRO A 184 10.09 -36.99 0.23
C PRO A 184 9.80 -36.25 1.55
N SER A 185 8.62 -35.64 1.65
CA SER A 185 8.19 -34.92 2.86
C SER A 185 8.20 -35.79 4.10
N SER A 186 7.92 -37.10 3.97
CA SER A 186 7.94 -38.05 5.08
C SER A 186 9.30 -38.16 5.78
N SER A 187 10.42 -38.02 5.05
CA SER A 187 11.77 -38.07 5.65
C SER A 187 12.11 -36.81 6.47
N LYS A 188 11.39 -35.71 6.25
CA LYS A 188 11.60 -34.43 6.97
C LYS A 188 10.90 -34.40 8.35
N PHE A 189 10.02 -35.33 8.63
CA PHE A 189 9.27 -35.39 9.89
C PHE A 189 9.80 -36.44 10.87
N ASN A 190 10.93 -37.09 10.57
CA ASN A 190 11.59 -38.09 11.45
C ASN A 190 12.70 -37.44 12.27
#